data_76c388e626fdb533c437e53d9ec85e8a
#
_entry.id   76c388e626fdb533c437e53d9ec85e8a
#
_cell.length_a   1.000
_cell.length_b   1.000
_cell.length_c   1.000
_cell.angle_alpha   90.00
_cell.angle_beta   90.00
_cell.angle_gamma   90.00
#
_symmetry.space_group_name_H-M   'P 1'
#
loop_
_entity.id
_entity.type
_entity.pdbx_description
1 polymer ?
#
loop_
_entity_poly.entity_id
_entity_poly.type
_entity_poly.pdbx_seq_one_letter_code
_entity_poly.pdbx_strand_id
1 'polypeptide(L)'
;MIVRSSSNVYNQSLIASMISAHGTAGAGKWIRGLVANMARKPQGGDTDQIRAVAAGEADVAIVNSYYYGRLLASETDRDRQVVGSVGMFFPNQDNRGTHVNISGAGVTAHSRNRAEAVFLLEFLSGLLGQKLFADLNH
;
A
#
# COMPACT_ATOMS: atom_id res chain seq x y z
N MET A 1 -3.21 10.08 13.97
CA MET A 1 -3.03 9.13 12.86
C MET A 1 -2.00 8.06 13.19
N ILE A 2 -1.95 6.98 12.44
CA ILE A 2 -1.00 5.87 12.62
C ILE A 2 -0.46 5.39 11.27
N VAL A 3 0.72 4.77 11.32
CA VAL A 3 1.38 4.17 10.16
C VAL A 3 2.02 2.84 10.56
N ARG A 4 2.21 1.95 9.58
CA ARG A 4 2.98 0.72 9.78
C ARG A 4 4.46 1.04 10.02
N SER A 5 5.27 0.03 10.35
CA SER A 5 6.71 0.19 10.61
C SER A 5 7.41 1.06 9.56
N SER A 6 8.21 2.01 10.02
CA SER A 6 8.98 2.94 9.17
C SER A 6 10.09 2.26 8.35
N SER A 7 10.53 1.07 8.74
CA SER A 7 11.50 0.26 7.98
C SER A 7 10.90 -0.41 6.75
N ASN A 8 9.59 -0.33 6.55
CA ASN A 8 8.92 -0.96 5.42
C ASN A 8 9.17 -0.21 4.11
N VAL A 9 9.46 -0.95 3.04
CA VAL A 9 9.75 -0.41 1.71
C VAL A 9 8.61 0.46 1.15
N TYR A 10 7.36 0.18 1.46
CA TYR A 10 6.22 0.98 0.99
C TYR A 10 6.20 2.38 1.59
N ASN A 11 6.54 2.52 2.87
CA ASN A 11 6.68 3.84 3.49
C ASN A 11 7.88 4.61 2.92
N GLN A 12 9.00 3.91 2.64
CA GLN A 12 10.17 4.52 2.00
C GLN A 12 9.83 5.01 0.58
N SER A 13 9.09 4.21 -0.20
CA SER A 13 8.61 4.57 -1.53
C SER A 13 7.66 5.78 -1.49
N LEU A 14 6.73 5.83 -0.54
CA LEU A 14 5.87 7.00 -0.33
C LEU A 14 6.70 8.27 -0.05
N ILE A 15 7.67 8.18 0.86
CA ILE A 15 8.55 9.31 1.19
C ILE A 15 9.36 9.75 -0.04
N ALA A 16 9.89 8.81 -0.83
CA ALA A 16 10.59 9.11 -2.06
C ALA A 16 9.69 9.85 -3.08
N SER A 17 8.43 9.44 -3.21
CA SER A 17 7.45 10.14 -4.06
C SER A 17 7.16 11.56 -3.56
N MET A 18 7.11 11.76 -2.24
CA MET A 18 6.93 13.08 -1.63
C MET A 18 8.14 13.99 -1.87
N ILE A 19 9.36 13.44 -1.82
CA ILE A 19 10.58 14.18 -2.17
C ILE A 19 10.56 14.58 -3.64
N SER A 20 10.18 13.69 -4.53
CA SER A 20 10.06 13.97 -5.97
C SER A 20 9.04 15.08 -6.26
N ALA A 21 7.89 15.07 -5.57
CA ALA A 21 6.82 16.03 -5.81
C ALA A 21 7.01 17.40 -5.11
N HIS A 22 7.65 17.44 -3.95
CA HIS A 22 7.70 18.62 -3.08
C HIS A 22 9.13 19.03 -2.67
N GLY A 23 10.15 18.36 -3.19
CA GLY A 23 11.54 18.52 -2.76
C GLY A 23 11.78 18.03 -1.32
N THR A 24 13.06 17.93 -0.93
CA THR A 24 13.46 17.43 0.39
C THR A 24 12.90 18.27 1.54
N ALA A 25 12.86 19.61 1.38
CA ALA A 25 12.35 20.51 2.42
C ALA A 25 10.84 20.33 2.63
N GLY A 26 10.04 20.24 1.55
CA GLY A 26 8.60 20.01 1.60
C GLY A 26 8.26 18.64 2.18
N ALA A 27 8.91 17.58 1.71
CA ALA A 27 8.73 16.23 2.25
C ALA A 27 9.13 16.17 3.74
N GLY A 28 10.25 16.81 4.14
CA GLY A 28 10.66 16.89 5.53
C GLY A 28 9.66 17.62 6.42
N LYS A 29 9.05 18.70 5.94
CA LYS A 29 7.95 19.38 6.67
C LYS A 29 6.75 18.46 6.87
N TRP A 30 6.34 17.76 5.81
CA TRP A 30 5.23 16.81 5.86
C TRP A 30 5.50 15.68 6.86
N ILE A 31 6.70 15.07 6.80
CA ILE A 31 7.08 13.98 7.73
C ILE A 31 7.07 14.45 9.18
N ARG A 32 7.62 15.63 9.48
CA ARG A 32 7.57 16.19 10.84
C ARG A 32 6.15 16.40 11.32
N GLY A 33 5.25 16.90 10.44
CA GLY A 33 3.82 17.02 10.74
C GLY A 33 3.17 15.67 11.01
N LEU A 34 3.49 14.66 10.19
CA LEU A 34 3.01 13.29 10.39
C LEU A 34 3.43 12.75 11.77
N VAL A 35 4.73 12.85 12.10
CA VAL A 35 5.29 12.36 13.37
C VAL A 35 4.67 13.08 14.56
N ALA A 36 4.49 14.39 14.47
CA ALA A 36 3.89 15.19 15.56
C ALA A 36 2.40 14.82 15.83
N ASN A 37 1.72 14.24 14.86
CA ASN A 37 0.32 13.82 14.95
C ASN A 37 0.13 12.30 15.08
N MET A 38 1.19 11.54 15.32
CA MET A 38 1.08 10.10 15.56
C MET A 38 0.45 9.81 16.91
N ALA A 39 -0.56 8.93 16.93
CA ALA A 39 -1.16 8.42 18.17
C ALA A 39 -0.23 7.45 18.90
N ARG A 40 0.67 6.79 18.19
CA ARG A 40 1.67 5.86 18.73
C ARG A 40 2.87 5.72 17.81
N LYS A 41 3.93 5.10 18.29
CA LYS A 41 5.11 4.74 17.46
C LYS A 41 4.69 3.80 16.33
N PRO A 42 5.32 3.90 15.13
CA PRO A 42 5.10 2.99 14.02
C PRO A 42 5.34 1.54 14.42
N GLN A 43 4.33 0.68 14.22
CA GLN A 43 4.41 -0.75 14.53
C GLN A 43 3.35 -1.53 13.74
N GLY A 44 3.53 -2.85 13.66
CA GLY A 44 2.61 -3.76 12.97
C GLY A 44 2.58 -3.60 11.46
N GLY A 45 1.69 -4.31 10.81
CA GLY A 45 1.40 -4.27 9.38
C GLY A 45 0.21 -3.36 9.02
N ASP A 46 -0.16 -3.31 7.75
CA ASP A 46 -1.28 -2.49 7.28
C ASP A 46 -2.63 -2.93 7.87
N THR A 47 -2.88 -4.25 7.93
CA THR A 47 -4.10 -4.79 8.55
C THR A 47 -4.22 -4.37 10.02
N ASP A 48 -3.09 -4.31 10.76
CA ASP A 48 -3.09 -3.87 12.15
C ASP A 48 -3.47 -2.39 12.27
N GLN A 49 -3.03 -1.55 11.29
CA GLN A 49 -3.42 -0.14 11.27
C GLN A 49 -4.91 0.04 10.98
N ILE A 50 -5.47 -0.73 10.04
CA ILE A 50 -6.92 -0.68 9.72
C ILE A 50 -7.73 -1.06 10.96
N ARG A 51 -7.36 -2.15 11.63
CA ARG A 51 -8.02 -2.60 12.87
C ARG A 51 -7.88 -1.61 14.02
N ALA A 52 -6.74 -0.92 14.12
CA ALA A 52 -6.51 0.09 15.15
C ALA A 52 -7.39 1.35 14.93
N VAL A 53 -7.61 1.76 13.68
CA VAL A 53 -8.58 2.83 13.36
C VAL A 53 -10.00 2.39 13.70
N ALA A 54 -10.38 1.15 13.34
CA ALA A 54 -11.69 0.59 13.69
C ALA A 54 -11.91 0.51 15.21
N ALA A 55 -10.84 0.30 15.97
CA ALA A 55 -10.87 0.29 17.44
C ALA A 55 -10.81 1.69 18.09
N GLY A 56 -10.70 2.76 17.29
CA GLY A 56 -10.65 4.13 17.80
C GLY A 56 -9.28 4.59 18.34
N GLU A 57 -8.20 3.83 18.06
CA GLU A 57 -6.83 4.26 18.47
C GLU A 57 -6.36 5.50 17.71
N ALA A 58 -6.90 5.74 16.51
CA ALA A 58 -6.60 6.91 15.68
C ALA A 58 -7.70 7.11 14.64
N ASP A 59 -7.86 8.33 14.16
CA ASP A 59 -8.86 8.67 13.15
C ASP A 59 -8.42 8.32 11.72
N VAL A 60 -7.10 8.25 11.47
CA VAL A 60 -6.52 8.04 10.13
C VAL A 60 -5.34 7.09 10.20
N ALA A 61 -5.28 6.16 9.25
CA ALA A 61 -4.10 5.32 8.99
C ALA A 61 -3.63 5.45 7.53
N ILE A 62 -2.31 5.40 7.32
CA ILE A 62 -1.72 5.28 5.99
C ILE A 62 -1.42 3.80 5.74
N VAL A 63 -2.07 3.22 4.75
CA VAL A 63 -2.01 1.79 4.43
C VAL A 63 -2.02 1.55 2.92
N ASN A 64 -1.64 0.34 2.49
CA ASN A 64 -1.85 -0.08 1.11
C ASN A 64 -3.29 -0.59 0.94
N SER A 65 -3.94 -0.19 -0.15
CA SER A 65 -5.37 -0.44 -0.40
C SER A 65 -5.77 -1.91 -0.42
N TYR A 66 -4.89 -2.79 -0.93
CA TYR A 66 -5.22 -4.21 -1.04
C TYR A 66 -5.40 -4.92 0.31
N TYR A 67 -4.85 -4.39 1.42
CA TYR A 67 -5.15 -4.94 2.76
C TYR A 67 -6.58 -4.65 3.19
N TYR A 68 -7.13 -3.48 2.80
CA TYR A 68 -8.54 -3.19 3.01
C TYR A 68 -9.42 -4.09 2.12
N GLY A 69 -9.03 -4.29 0.84
CA GLY A 69 -9.69 -5.23 -0.07
C GLY A 69 -9.77 -6.65 0.52
N ARG A 70 -8.68 -7.15 1.11
CA ARG A 70 -8.66 -8.45 1.80
C ARG A 70 -9.66 -8.53 2.96
N LEU A 71 -9.78 -7.47 3.74
CA LEU A 71 -10.77 -7.42 4.82
C LEU A 71 -12.21 -7.39 4.29
N LEU A 72 -12.44 -6.68 3.15
CA LEU A 72 -13.74 -6.67 2.47
C LEU A 72 -14.14 -8.05 1.96
N ALA A 73 -13.19 -8.82 1.41
CA ALA A 73 -13.42 -10.17 0.90
C ALA A 73 -13.47 -11.24 2.01
N SER A 74 -13.13 -10.88 3.24
CA SER A 74 -13.15 -11.82 4.37
C SER A 74 -14.57 -12.19 4.77
N GLU A 75 -14.78 -13.48 5.05
CA GLU A 75 -16.06 -14.00 5.51
C GLU A 75 -16.25 -13.93 7.04
N THR A 76 -15.20 -13.48 7.78
CA THR A 76 -15.27 -13.42 9.24
C THR A 76 -16.08 -12.22 9.73
N ASP A 77 -16.90 -12.41 10.75
CA ASP A 77 -17.68 -11.32 11.36
C ASP A 77 -16.80 -10.21 11.90
N ARG A 78 -15.62 -10.56 12.41
CA ARG A 78 -14.63 -9.59 12.89
C ARG A 78 -14.19 -8.62 11.78
N ASP A 79 -13.85 -9.15 10.62
CA ASP A 79 -13.39 -8.31 9.51
C ASP A 79 -14.53 -7.50 8.88
N ARG A 80 -15.75 -8.06 8.84
CA ARG A 80 -16.97 -7.32 8.45
C ARG A 80 -17.23 -6.12 9.37
N GLN A 81 -17.08 -6.28 10.68
CA GLN A 81 -17.20 -5.18 11.64
C GLN A 81 -16.14 -4.11 11.42
N VAL A 82 -14.87 -4.51 11.17
CA VAL A 82 -13.77 -3.59 10.86
C VAL A 82 -14.09 -2.75 9.63
N VAL A 83 -14.41 -3.37 8.48
CA VAL A 83 -14.67 -2.63 7.24
C VAL A 83 -15.97 -1.82 7.30
N GLY A 84 -16.93 -2.23 8.12
CA GLY A 84 -18.17 -1.47 8.37
C GLY A 84 -17.97 -0.19 9.19
N SER A 85 -16.84 -0.07 9.90
CA SER A 85 -16.52 1.07 10.77
C SER A 85 -15.47 2.02 10.21
N VAL A 86 -14.79 1.67 9.10
CA VAL A 86 -13.74 2.49 8.48
C VAL A 86 -14.00 2.68 6.99
N GLY A 87 -13.68 3.86 6.47
CA GLY A 87 -13.71 4.16 5.03
C GLY A 87 -12.33 4.23 4.43
N MET A 88 -12.22 3.98 3.13
CA MET A 88 -10.99 4.16 2.36
C MET A 88 -11.02 5.46 1.56
N PHE A 89 -9.92 6.20 1.59
CA PHE A 89 -9.76 7.45 0.86
C PHE A 89 -8.45 7.44 0.05
N PHE A 90 -8.57 7.82 -1.22
CA PHE A 90 -7.42 8.00 -2.11
C PHE A 90 -7.11 9.49 -2.26
N PRO A 91 -6.00 9.99 -1.69
CA PRO A 91 -5.68 11.42 -1.73
C PRO A 91 -5.22 11.88 -3.12
N ASN A 92 -5.20 13.21 -3.32
CA ASN A 92 -4.62 13.89 -4.49
C ASN A 92 -5.32 13.59 -5.83
N GLN A 93 -6.61 13.24 -5.85
CA GLN A 93 -7.32 12.90 -7.08
C GLN A 93 -7.42 14.09 -8.06
N ASP A 94 -7.46 15.32 -7.56
CA ASP A 94 -7.57 16.55 -8.37
C ASP A 94 -6.23 17.07 -8.90
N ASN A 95 -5.12 16.35 -8.62
CA ASN A 95 -3.78 16.78 -9.05
C ASN A 95 -2.89 15.61 -9.46
N ARG A 96 -1.88 15.23 -8.68
CA ARG A 96 -0.87 14.23 -9.01
C ARG A 96 -1.31 12.76 -8.81
N GLY A 97 -2.49 12.53 -8.30
CA GLY A 97 -2.97 11.20 -7.95
C GLY A 97 -2.41 10.65 -6.64
N THR A 98 -2.98 9.56 -6.19
CA THR A 98 -2.48 8.79 -5.06
C THR A 98 -1.17 8.09 -5.41
N HIS A 99 -0.22 8.01 -4.47
CA HIS A 99 0.99 7.24 -4.65
C HIS A 99 0.68 5.75 -4.89
N VAL A 100 1.30 5.16 -5.91
CA VAL A 100 1.16 3.75 -6.27
C VAL A 100 2.50 3.04 -6.04
N ASN A 101 2.47 1.93 -5.31
CA ASN A 101 3.59 1.01 -5.22
C ASN A 101 3.56 0.05 -6.41
N ILE A 102 4.69 -0.13 -7.07
CA ILE A 102 4.82 -0.95 -8.27
C ILE A 102 5.74 -2.12 -7.95
N SER A 103 5.31 -3.33 -8.29
CA SER A 103 6.17 -4.52 -8.34
C SER A 103 6.65 -4.73 -9.77
N GLY A 104 7.87 -5.20 -9.91
CA GLY A 104 8.47 -5.49 -11.21
C GLY A 104 9.15 -6.85 -11.22
N ALA A 105 9.33 -7.39 -12.40
CA ALA A 105 10.10 -8.61 -12.63
C ALA A 105 10.99 -8.45 -13.87
N GLY A 106 12.10 -9.18 -13.90
CA GLY A 106 13.03 -9.14 -15.03
C GLY A 106 13.67 -10.52 -15.28
N VAL A 107 14.09 -10.72 -16.51
CA VAL A 107 14.83 -11.94 -16.90
C VAL A 107 16.32 -11.72 -16.62
N THR A 108 16.94 -12.63 -15.86
CA THR A 108 18.37 -12.55 -15.55
C THR A 108 19.21 -12.72 -16.82
N ALA A 109 20.40 -12.11 -16.86
CA ALA A 109 21.31 -12.17 -18.03
C ALA A 109 21.71 -13.60 -18.41
N HIS A 110 21.78 -14.50 -17.43
CA HIS A 110 22.20 -15.91 -17.61
C HIS A 110 21.02 -16.89 -17.61
N SER A 111 19.80 -16.43 -17.84
CA SER A 111 18.65 -17.32 -17.98
C SER A 111 18.84 -18.28 -19.15
N ARG A 112 18.72 -19.59 -18.89
CA ARG A 112 18.80 -20.65 -19.89
C ARG A 112 17.50 -20.76 -20.72
N ASN A 113 16.37 -20.35 -20.14
CA ASN A 113 15.03 -20.40 -20.74
C ASN A 113 14.50 -18.97 -20.93
N ARG A 114 15.27 -18.15 -21.68
CA ARG A 114 14.94 -16.73 -21.84
C ARG A 114 13.61 -16.48 -22.53
N ALA A 115 13.30 -17.24 -23.58
CA ALA A 115 12.07 -17.08 -24.33
C ALA A 115 10.82 -17.39 -23.47
N GLU A 116 10.88 -18.48 -22.73
CA GLU A 116 9.82 -18.91 -21.82
C GLU A 116 9.65 -17.93 -20.65
N ALA A 117 10.75 -17.39 -20.14
CA ALA A 117 10.72 -16.37 -19.10
C ALA A 117 10.08 -15.06 -19.58
N VAL A 118 10.37 -14.61 -20.79
CA VAL A 118 9.73 -13.44 -21.42
C VAL A 118 8.25 -13.71 -21.61
N PHE A 119 7.89 -14.87 -22.20
CA PHE A 119 6.50 -15.25 -22.40
C PHE A 119 5.69 -15.25 -21.09
N LEU A 120 6.28 -15.79 -20.01
CA LEU A 120 5.66 -15.75 -18.68
C LEU A 120 5.45 -14.31 -18.18
N LEU A 121 6.43 -13.44 -18.33
CA LEU A 121 6.31 -12.04 -17.91
C LEU A 121 5.26 -11.29 -18.74
N GLU A 122 5.18 -11.52 -20.03
CA GLU A 122 4.16 -10.96 -20.92
C GLU A 122 2.77 -11.46 -20.52
N PHE A 123 2.62 -12.76 -20.23
CA PHE A 123 1.37 -13.32 -19.72
C PHE A 123 0.97 -12.67 -18.39
N LEU A 124 1.90 -12.59 -17.41
CA LEU A 124 1.61 -12.02 -16.10
C LEU A 124 1.27 -10.53 -16.16
N SER A 125 1.89 -9.78 -17.08
CA SER A 125 1.59 -8.35 -17.29
C SER A 125 0.36 -8.10 -18.17
N GLY A 126 -0.12 -9.12 -18.89
CA GLY A 126 -1.31 -9.05 -19.73
C GLY A 126 -2.63 -9.08 -18.95
N LEU A 127 -3.72 -8.78 -19.65
CA LEU A 127 -5.05 -8.67 -19.04
C LEU A 127 -5.46 -9.92 -18.24
N LEU A 128 -5.21 -11.12 -18.78
CA LEU A 128 -5.58 -12.36 -18.11
C LEU A 128 -4.75 -12.59 -16.85
N GLY A 129 -3.43 -12.40 -16.91
CA GLY A 129 -2.55 -12.51 -15.75
C GLY A 129 -2.92 -11.52 -14.64
N GLN A 130 -3.18 -10.26 -15.00
CA GLN A 130 -3.58 -9.23 -14.04
C GLN A 130 -4.95 -9.54 -13.41
N LYS A 131 -5.89 -10.08 -14.19
CA LYS A 131 -7.17 -10.52 -13.66
C LYS A 131 -7.00 -11.68 -12.66
N LEU A 132 -6.17 -12.68 -12.98
CA LEU A 132 -5.88 -13.78 -12.04
C LEU A 132 -5.26 -13.27 -10.74
N PHE A 133 -4.32 -12.30 -10.81
CA PHE A 133 -3.79 -11.67 -9.60
C PHE A 133 -4.86 -10.96 -8.78
N ALA A 134 -5.76 -10.24 -9.42
CA ALA A 134 -6.85 -9.58 -8.73
C ALA A 134 -7.80 -10.60 -8.07
N ASP A 135 -8.20 -11.63 -8.79
CA ASP A 135 -9.15 -12.65 -8.31
C ASP A 135 -8.57 -13.55 -7.19
N LEU A 136 -7.25 -13.79 -7.18
CA LEU A 136 -6.59 -14.68 -6.20
C LEU A 136 -6.03 -13.97 -4.96
N ASN A 137 -5.90 -12.64 -4.99
CA ASN A 137 -5.34 -11.87 -3.87
C ASN A 137 -6.40 -11.20 -2.98
N HIS A 138 -7.65 -11.55 -3.17
CA HIS A 138 -8.76 -11.08 -2.33
C HIS A 138 -9.00 -11.99 -1.16
#